data_afcc2f5846d53d6cd0772212f23336a6
#
_entry.id   afcc2f5846d53d6cd0772212f23336a6
#
_cell.length_a   1.000
_cell.length_b   1.000
_cell.length_c   1.000
_cell.angle_alpha   90.00
_cell.angle_beta   90.00
_cell.angle_gamma   90.00
#
_symmetry.space_group_name_H-M   'P 1'
#
loop_
_entity.id
_entity.type
_entity.pdbx_description
1 polymer ?
#
loop_
_entity_poly.entity_id
_entity_poly.type
_entity_poly.pdbx_seq_one_letter_code
_entity_poly.pdbx_strand_id
1 'polypeptide(L)'
;FDEFVCEITPKTKKTVVYLNEEYAGSGDVGVSLLAKFLGALLQVENKPEYVICVNNAVKMTTNRAHPSFKPLKDLEAAGVKILSCGSCLEAYKLVSDLSVGEMSNAYEVMQILTTHEQIKL
;
A
#
# COMPACT_ATOMS: atom_id res chain seq x y z
N PHE A 1 16.15 -9.87 31.24
CA PHE A 1 15.77 -9.90 30.90
C PHE A 1 14.67 -9.50 30.41
N ASP A 2 14.35 -8.58 30.31
CA ASP A 2 13.27 -8.14 29.93
C ASP A 2 13.23 -7.67 28.65
N GLU A 3 14.25 -7.27 28.17
CA GLU A 3 14.31 -6.86 26.92
C GLU A 3 13.90 -7.95 26.09
N PHE A 4 14.06 -9.04 26.58
CA PHE A 4 13.70 -10.14 26.00
C PHE A 4 12.28 -10.13 25.68
N VAL A 5 11.55 -9.48 26.42
CA VAL A 5 10.21 -9.41 26.21
C VAL A 5 9.88 -8.74 24.95
N CYS A 6 10.67 -7.78 24.58
CA CYS A 6 10.41 -7.08 23.39
C CYS A 6 10.38 -7.94 22.22
N GLU A 7 11.16 -8.94 22.20
CA GLU A 7 11.20 -9.74 21.08
C GLU A 7 10.05 -10.59 20.98
N ILE A 8 9.31 -10.70 22.02
CA ILE A 8 8.26 -11.56 21.97
C ILE A 8 7.08 -10.98 21.29
N THR A 9 7.12 -9.74 20.89
CA THR A 9 5.98 -9.14 20.26
C THR A 9 6.26 -8.75 18.85
N PRO A 10 6.72 -9.63 18.02
CA PRO A 10 7.01 -9.30 16.64
C PRO A 10 5.74 -9.02 15.87
N LYS A 11 4.61 -9.49 16.32
CA LYS A 11 3.40 -9.22 15.60
C LYS A 11 2.99 -7.78 15.70
N THR A 12 3.67 -6.99 16.52
CA THR A 12 3.35 -5.57 16.57
C THR A 12 4.31 -4.76 15.74
N LYS A 13 5.12 -5.44 14.92
CA LYS A 13 6.06 -4.76 14.07
C LYS A 13 5.31 -3.85 13.09
N LYS A 14 5.80 -2.65 12.92
CA LYS A 14 5.19 -1.70 12.00
C LYS A 14 5.75 -1.90 10.60
N THR A 15 4.88 -2.15 9.66
CA THR A 15 5.28 -2.42 8.29
C THR A 15 4.50 -1.53 7.33
N VAL A 16 5.05 -1.37 6.13
CA VAL A 16 4.43 -0.59 5.07
C VAL A 16 4.67 -1.29 3.75
N VAL A 17 3.66 -1.29 2.89
CA VAL A 17 3.81 -1.80 1.53
C VAL A 17 4.01 -0.58 0.63
N TYR A 18 5.12 -0.55 -0.10
CA TYR A 18 5.44 0.56 -0.99
C TYR A 18 5.35 0.07 -2.43
N LEU A 19 4.46 0.66 -3.20
CA LEU A 19 4.22 0.23 -4.58
C LEU A 19 4.47 1.39 -5.52
N ASN A 20 5.33 1.18 -6.52
CA ASN A 20 5.57 2.19 -7.55
C ASN A 20 5.09 1.73 -8.92
N GLU A 21 4.48 0.54 -8.99
CA GLU A 21 3.87 0.04 -10.20
C GLU A 21 2.54 -0.62 -9.89
N GLU A 22 1.75 -0.87 -10.93
CA GLU A 22 0.47 -1.51 -10.75
C GLU A 22 0.54 -3.02 -10.96
N TYR A 23 1.75 -3.58 -10.82
CA TYR A 23 1.97 -5.02 -10.97
C TYR A 23 3.15 -5.46 -10.09
N ALA A 24 3.20 -6.75 -9.82
CA ALA A 24 4.33 -7.35 -9.13
C ALA A 24 5.06 -8.16 -10.19
N GLY A 25 6.32 -7.81 -10.46
CA GLY A 25 7.06 -8.42 -11.55
C GLY A 25 6.83 -7.65 -12.82
N SER A 26 6.09 -8.20 -13.75
CA SER A 26 5.83 -7.50 -15.00
C SER A 26 4.61 -8.06 -15.71
N GLY A 27 4.09 -7.28 -16.63
CA GLY A 27 3.05 -7.71 -17.55
C GLY A 27 1.71 -8.00 -16.90
N ASP A 28 0.87 -8.68 -17.67
CA ASP A 28 -0.48 -8.98 -17.21
C ASP A 28 -0.48 -9.95 -16.05
N VAL A 29 0.46 -10.87 -16.03
CA VAL A 29 0.59 -11.81 -14.92
C VAL A 29 0.91 -11.04 -13.65
N GLY A 30 1.77 -10.02 -13.75
CA GLY A 30 2.14 -9.22 -12.59
C GLY A 30 0.98 -8.42 -12.04
N VAL A 31 0.10 -7.91 -12.90
CA VAL A 31 -1.08 -7.16 -12.46
C VAL A 31 -1.98 -8.08 -11.63
N SER A 32 -2.22 -9.29 -12.14
CA SER A 32 -3.05 -10.25 -11.43
C SER A 32 -2.39 -10.71 -10.13
N LEU A 33 -1.07 -10.89 -10.16
CA LEU A 33 -0.33 -11.35 -8.99
C LEU A 33 -0.36 -10.31 -7.89
N LEU A 34 -0.20 -9.03 -8.23
CA LEU A 34 -0.24 -7.98 -7.22
C LEU A 34 -1.62 -7.94 -6.55
N ALA A 35 -2.69 -8.07 -7.33
CA ALA A 35 -4.03 -8.08 -6.78
C ALA A 35 -4.20 -9.25 -5.81
N LYS A 36 -3.61 -10.40 -6.11
CA LYS A 36 -3.70 -11.56 -5.22
C LYS A 36 -2.92 -11.33 -3.94
N PHE A 37 -1.72 -10.73 -4.03
CA PHE A 37 -0.94 -10.45 -2.84
C PHE A 37 -1.65 -9.44 -1.94
N LEU A 38 -2.23 -8.40 -2.53
CA LEU A 38 -2.97 -7.41 -1.74
C LEU A 38 -4.17 -8.05 -1.06
N GLY A 39 -4.87 -8.94 -1.78
CA GLY A 39 -5.99 -9.64 -1.19
C GLY A 39 -5.56 -10.56 -0.05
N ALA A 40 -4.38 -11.18 -0.19
CA ALA A 40 -3.87 -12.07 0.86
C ALA A 40 -3.51 -11.31 2.12
N LEU A 41 -3.17 -10.03 2.02
CA LEU A 41 -2.87 -9.22 3.19
C LEU A 41 -4.07 -9.11 4.13
N LEU A 42 -5.28 -9.33 3.62
CA LEU A 42 -6.47 -9.29 4.47
C LEU A 42 -6.51 -10.46 5.44
N GLN A 43 -5.74 -11.52 5.14
CA GLN A 43 -5.75 -12.73 5.94
C GLN A 43 -4.61 -12.80 6.96
N VAL A 44 -3.60 -11.94 6.83
CA VAL A 44 -2.46 -12.03 7.73
C VAL A 44 -2.77 -11.37 9.07
N GLU A 45 -2.14 -11.85 10.13
CA GLU A 45 -2.36 -11.29 11.45
C GLU A 45 -1.78 -9.91 11.59
N ASN A 46 -0.56 -9.72 11.13
CA ASN A 46 0.13 -8.45 11.29
C ASN A 46 0.05 -7.66 9.99
N LYS A 47 -1.09 -7.01 9.77
CA LYS A 47 -1.28 -6.23 8.56
C LYS A 47 -0.41 -5.00 8.56
N PRO A 48 -0.01 -4.50 7.39
CA PRO A 48 0.78 -3.27 7.34
C PRO A 48 -0.06 -2.10 7.81
N GLU A 49 0.60 -1.05 8.30
CA GLU A 49 -0.11 0.15 8.70
C GLU A 49 -0.49 0.98 7.50
N TYR A 50 0.32 0.91 6.44
CA TYR A 50 0.13 1.73 5.25
C TYR A 50 0.37 0.94 3.98
N VAL A 51 -0.35 1.29 2.93
CA VAL A 51 0.00 0.91 1.57
C VAL A 51 0.19 2.23 0.83
N ILE A 52 1.40 2.46 0.34
CA ILE A 52 1.74 3.71 -0.34
C ILE A 52 1.85 3.45 -1.84
N CYS A 53 1.10 4.21 -2.63
CA CYS A 53 1.07 4.07 -4.07
C CYS A 53 1.66 5.31 -4.73
N VAL A 54 2.73 5.11 -5.50
CA VAL A 54 3.35 6.21 -6.24
C VAL A 54 3.50 5.80 -7.70
N ASN A 55 3.80 6.76 -8.54
CA ASN A 55 3.98 6.54 -9.97
C ASN A 55 2.77 5.82 -10.56
N ASN A 56 2.95 4.75 -11.31
CA ASN A 56 1.83 4.05 -11.93
C ASN A 56 0.89 3.40 -10.93
N ALA A 57 1.35 3.18 -9.70
CA ALA A 57 0.52 2.53 -8.69
C ALA A 57 -0.70 3.37 -8.33
N VAL A 58 -0.67 4.69 -8.55
CA VAL A 58 -1.83 5.53 -8.25
C VAL A 58 -3.01 5.19 -9.16
N LYS A 59 -2.78 4.46 -10.25
CA LYS A 59 -3.88 4.04 -11.11
C LYS A 59 -4.75 3.01 -10.43
N MET A 60 -4.22 2.31 -9.44
CA MET A 60 -4.99 1.32 -8.68
C MET A 60 -5.95 1.97 -7.70
N THR A 61 -5.67 3.20 -7.27
CA THR A 61 -6.53 3.90 -6.32
C THR A 61 -7.54 4.82 -7.01
N THR A 62 -7.37 5.02 -8.32
CA THR A 62 -8.21 5.93 -9.08
C THR A 62 -9.09 5.24 -10.12
N ASN A 63 -8.77 3.99 -10.50
CA ASN A 63 -9.54 3.26 -11.49
C ASN A 63 -10.31 2.13 -10.79
N ARG A 64 -11.60 2.31 -10.64
CA ARG A 64 -12.44 1.33 -9.94
C ARG A 64 -12.51 -0.01 -10.63
N ALA A 65 -12.14 -0.07 -11.90
CA ALA A 65 -12.14 -1.33 -12.65
C ALA A 65 -10.81 -2.08 -12.54
N HIS A 66 -9.80 -1.48 -11.91
CA HIS A 66 -8.48 -2.13 -11.79
C HIS A 66 -8.59 -3.34 -10.86
N PRO A 67 -7.94 -4.46 -11.20
CA PRO A 67 -8.01 -5.66 -10.35
C PRO A 67 -7.60 -5.45 -8.90
N SER A 68 -6.69 -4.50 -8.65
CA SER A 68 -6.23 -4.22 -7.29
C SER A 68 -7.09 -3.22 -6.56
N PHE A 69 -8.07 -2.61 -7.21
CA PHE A 69 -8.89 -1.60 -6.55
C PHE A 69 -9.66 -2.19 -5.36
N LYS A 70 -10.34 -3.30 -5.60
CA LYS A 70 -11.14 -3.91 -4.54
C LYS A 70 -10.29 -4.39 -3.36
N PRO A 71 -9.16 -5.08 -3.58
CA PRO A 71 -8.29 -5.43 -2.46
C PRO A 71 -7.84 -4.22 -1.65
N LEU A 72 -7.50 -3.10 -2.32
CA LEU A 72 -7.11 -1.90 -1.61
C LEU A 72 -8.27 -1.31 -0.82
N LYS A 73 -9.46 -1.34 -1.39
CA LYS A 73 -10.65 -0.84 -0.72
C LYS A 73 -10.94 -1.69 0.52
N ASP A 74 -10.80 -2.99 0.41
CA ASP A 74 -11.03 -3.89 1.52
C ASP A 74 -9.99 -3.71 2.62
N LEU A 75 -8.72 -3.45 2.24
CA LEU A 75 -7.68 -3.19 3.22
C LEU A 75 -7.97 -1.88 3.97
N GLU A 76 -8.46 -0.88 3.24
CA GLU A 76 -8.84 0.38 3.89
C GLU A 76 -9.93 0.14 4.92
N ALA A 77 -10.92 -0.68 4.57
CA ALA A 77 -12.01 -1.01 5.49
C ALA A 77 -11.50 -1.79 6.70
N ALA A 78 -10.39 -2.50 6.55
CA ALA A 78 -9.80 -3.27 7.63
C ALA A 78 -8.85 -2.43 8.50
N GLY A 79 -8.73 -1.14 8.21
CA GLY A 79 -7.91 -0.26 9.02
C GLY A 79 -6.54 0.09 8.47
N VAL A 80 -6.18 -0.43 7.30
CA VAL A 80 -4.90 -0.10 6.67
C VAL A 80 -5.07 1.23 5.93
N LYS A 81 -4.14 2.15 6.13
CA LYS A 81 -4.22 3.44 5.45
C LYS A 81 -3.63 3.34 4.06
N ILE A 82 -4.41 3.74 3.06
CA ILE A 82 -3.98 3.71 1.67
C ILE A 82 -3.63 5.14 1.27
N LEU A 83 -2.40 5.36 0.83
CA LEU A 83 -1.93 6.69 0.46
C LEU A 83 -1.50 6.71 -0.99
N SER A 84 -1.84 7.79 -1.70
CA SER A 84 -1.42 7.97 -3.09
C SER A 84 -0.63 9.27 -3.19
N CYS A 85 0.50 9.22 -3.89
CA CYS A 85 1.36 10.38 -4.04
C CYS A 85 0.66 11.49 -4.81
N GLY A 86 0.57 12.66 -4.21
CA GLY A 86 -0.11 13.81 -4.82
C GLY A 86 0.52 14.25 -6.12
N SER A 87 1.86 14.29 -6.19
CA SER A 87 2.54 14.68 -7.43
C SER A 87 2.22 13.74 -8.56
N CYS A 88 2.11 12.45 -8.27
CA CYS A 88 1.81 11.46 -9.29
C CYS A 88 0.36 11.59 -9.75
N LEU A 89 -0.54 11.83 -8.81
CA LEU A 89 -1.95 12.04 -9.16
C LEU A 89 -2.09 13.26 -10.07
N GLU A 90 -1.35 14.33 -9.76
CA GLU A 90 -1.40 15.52 -10.59
C GLU A 90 -0.80 15.28 -11.96
N ALA A 91 0.32 14.59 -12.01
CA ALA A 91 1.00 14.33 -13.30
C ALA A 91 0.12 13.50 -14.24
N TYR A 92 -0.63 12.56 -13.69
CA TYR A 92 -1.51 11.73 -14.50
C TYR A 92 -2.92 12.32 -14.61
N LYS A 93 -3.15 13.49 -13.99
CA LYS A 93 -4.47 14.16 -14.01
C LYS A 93 -5.56 13.29 -13.40
N LEU A 94 -5.23 12.65 -12.27
CA LEU A 94 -6.13 11.71 -11.61
C LEU A 94 -6.58 12.18 -10.23
N VAL A 95 -6.26 13.42 -9.86
CA VAL A 95 -6.58 13.92 -8.51
C VAL A 95 -8.07 13.75 -8.18
N SER A 96 -8.94 14.12 -9.11
CA SER A 96 -10.37 14.05 -8.86
C SER A 96 -10.92 12.64 -8.94
N ASP A 97 -10.11 11.68 -9.41
CA ASP A 97 -10.54 10.30 -9.55
C ASP A 97 -10.15 9.44 -8.36
N LEU A 98 -9.45 10.00 -7.39
CA LEU A 98 -9.01 9.23 -6.22
C LEU A 98 -10.23 8.68 -5.50
N SER A 99 -10.32 7.37 -5.41
CA SER A 99 -11.52 6.69 -4.93
C SER A 99 -11.28 5.82 -3.71
N VAL A 100 -10.02 5.58 -3.35
CA VAL A 100 -9.71 4.84 -2.13
C VAL A 100 -8.49 5.48 -1.50
N GLY A 101 -8.50 5.64 -0.19
CA GLY A 101 -7.40 6.24 0.55
C GLY A 101 -7.35 7.74 0.42
N GLU A 102 -6.20 8.30 0.71
CA GLU A 102 -5.97 9.74 0.77
C GLU A 102 -4.76 10.14 -0.03
N MET A 103 -4.70 11.42 -0.39
CA MET A 103 -3.55 11.95 -1.10
C MET A 103 -2.44 12.25 -0.07
N SER A 104 -1.21 11.93 -0.43
CA SER A 104 -0.07 12.15 0.42
C SER A 104 0.98 12.97 -0.31
N ASN A 105 2.09 13.26 0.34
CA ASN A 105 3.17 14.04 -0.24
C ASN A 105 4.50 13.36 0.06
N ALA A 106 5.57 13.87 -0.58
CA ALA A 106 6.88 13.24 -0.48
C ALA A 106 7.38 13.21 0.97
N TYR A 107 7.13 14.26 1.74
CA TYR A 107 7.61 14.29 3.11
C TYR A 107 6.93 13.20 3.95
N GLU A 108 5.62 13.09 3.84
CA GLU A 108 4.88 12.09 4.59
C GLU A 108 5.31 10.69 4.20
N VAL A 109 5.49 10.45 2.90
CA VAL A 109 5.92 9.16 2.41
C VAL A 109 7.28 8.79 3.00
N MET A 110 8.24 9.71 2.97
CA MET A 110 9.57 9.42 3.50
C MET A 110 9.55 9.26 5.01
N GLN A 111 8.70 10.00 5.69
CA GLN A 111 8.57 9.86 7.13
C GLN A 111 8.11 8.45 7.48
N ILE A 112 7.17 7.92 6.72
CA ILE A 112 6.67 6.57 6.94
C ILE A 112 7.73 5.55 6.57
N LEU A 113 8.36 5.69 5.40
CA LEU A 113 9.33 4.70 4.94
C LEU A 113 10.55 4.60 5.85
N THR A 114 10.89 5.68 6.53
CA THR A 114 12.07 5.67 7.41
C THR A 114 11.74 5.16 8.81
N THR A 115 10.47 4.97 9.14
CA THR A 115 10.07 4.51 10.46
C THR A 115 9.38 3.16 10.44
N HIS A 116 9.18 2.56 9.27
CA HIS A 116 8.51 1.27 9.14
C HIS A 116 9.37 0.32 8.33
N GLU A 117 9.17 -0.96 8.53
CA GLU A 117 9.85 -1.95 7.73
C GLU A 117 9.04 -2.16 6.45
N GLN A 118 9.71 -2.18 5.32
CA GLN A 118 9.02 -2.27 4.03
C GLN A 118 8.77 -3.69 3.61
N ILE A 119 7.56 -3.95 3.14
CA ILE A 119 7.19 -5.22 2.54
C ILE A 119 7.36 -5.04 1.03
N LYS A 120 8.22 -5.85 0.43
CA LYS A 120 8.50 -5.72 -0.97
C LYS A 120 7.65 -6.68 -1.79
N LEU A 121 6.92 -6.17 -2.75
CA LEU A 121 6.10 -6.97 -3.66
C LEU A 121 6.59 -6.88 -5.13
#